data_c972dfd8dc06c23ddd1c103ba6149bb2
#
_entry.id   c972dfd8dc06c23ddd1c103ba6149bb2
#
_cell.length_a   1.000
_cell.length_b   1.000
_cell.length_c   1.000
_cell.angle_alpha   90.00
_cell.angle_beta   90.00
_cell.angle_gamma   90.00
#
_symmetry.space_group_name_H-M   'P 1'
#
loop_
_entity.id
_entity.type
_entity.pdbx_description
1 polymer ?
#
loop_
_entity_poly.entity_id
_entity_poly.type
_entity_poly.pdbx_seq_one_letter_code
_entity_poly.pdbx_strand_id
1 'polypeptide(L)'
;MQNLHVIFAIDRAGLVGADGETHQGCFDLSYLTMMPNMTVMAPKNQWELQKMLEFAVHLGGPCAIRYPKGSAYQGLEEFESPIQYGRSEVIFEGEELAVISVGSMTEVCEAVCKELKERGRKPTFVNARFVKPLDTALLDALAGNHKLIVTVEENVRNGGFGEHVAAYMEACHPEVRVLPIAVWNRFVEHGEIRSLRAKIGLSVPDILDAIEEYEEQQ
;
A
#
# COMPACT_ATOMS: atom_id res chain seq x y z
N MET A 1 -14.57 21.64 -8.55
CA MET A 1 -14.68 22.77 -7.65
C MET A 1 -13.39 23.60 -7.71
N GLN A 2 -12.99 24.34 -6.69
CA GLN A 2 -11.92 25.37 -6.80
C GLN A 2 -10.52 24.82 -7.11
N ASN A 3 -10.25 23.54 -6.90
CA ASN A 3 -8.96 22.87 -7.11
C ASN A 3 -7.79 23.58 -6.42
N LEU A 4 -8.01 24.06 -5.19
CA LEU A 4 -7.00 24.77 -4.42
C LEU A 4 -5.82 23.86 -4.10
N HIS A 5 -4.61 24.43 -4.15
CA HIS A 5 -3.41 23.77 -3.71
C HIS A 5 -3.37 23.69 -2.18
N VAL A 6 -3.85 22.57 -1.64
CA VAL A 6 -3.88 22.28 -0.21
C VAL A 6 -3.19 20.95 0.03
N ILE A 7 -2.27 20.91 0.97
CA ILE A 7 -1.57 19.69 1.38
C ILE A 7 -2.16 19.24 2.71
N PHE A 8 -2.79 18.07 2.72
CA PHE A 8 -3.27 17.42 3.93
C PHE A 8 -2.18 16.48 4.46
N ALA A 9 -1.54 16.86 5.55
CA ALA A 9 -0.60 16.02 6.28
C ALA A 9 -1.40 15.16 7.26
N ILE A 10 -1.68 13.91 6.89
CA ILE A 10 -2.53 12.99 7.64
C ILE A 10 -1.65 12.05 8.46
N ASP A 11 -1.51 12.37 9.73
CA ASP A 11 -0.86 11.51 10.70
C ASP A 11 -1.78 10.35 11.16
N ARG A 12 -1.25 9.43 11.94
CA ARG A 12 -1.98 8.25 12.44
C ARG A 12 -2.55 7.34 11.34
N ALA A 13 -1.88 7.28 10.21
CA ALA A 13 -2.25 6.34 9.16
C ALA A 13 -2.16 4.89 9.63
N GLY A 14 -3.17 4.10 9.33
CA GLY A 14 -3.24 2.70 9.73
C GLY A 14 -3.51 2.50 11.23
N LEU A 15 -2.89 1.49 11.81
CA LEU A 15 -3.05 1.15 13.22
C LEU A 15 -2.26 2.11 14.12
N VAL A 16 -2.91 2.67 15.12
CA VAL A 16 -2.31 3.56 16.12
C VAL A 16 -2.23 2.91 17.52
N GLY A 17 -2.60 1.65 17.62
CA GLY A 17 -2.41 0.81 18.79
C GLY A 17 -3.12 1.32 20.04
N ALA A 18 -2.37 1.92 20.95
CA ALA A 18 -2.85 2.35 22.26
C ALA A 18 -3.88 3.50 22.24
N ASP A 19 -4.01 4.23 21.14
CA ASP A 19 -4.99 5.32 21.01
C ASP A 19 -6.43 4.79 20.84
N GLY A 20 -6.60 3.53 20.42
CA GLY A 20 -7.87 2.82 20.38
C GLY A 20 -8.73 3.07 19.13
N GLU A 21 -9.93 2.51 19.15
CA GLU A 21 -10.83 2.40 18.00
C GLU A 21 -11.17 3.75 17.33
N THR A 22 -11.28 4.81 18.12
CA THR A 22 -11.64 6.15 17.62
C THR A 22 -10.50 6.88 16.91
N HIS A 23 -9.29 6.33 16.96
CA HIS A 23 -8.08 6.96 16.41
C HIS A 23 -7.38 6.11 15.34
N GLN A 24 -7.85 4.88 15.09
CA GLN A 24 -7.29 4.04 14.03
C GLN A 24 -7.50 4.70 12.66
N GLY A 25 -6.41 4.99 11.95
CA GLY A 25 -6.43 5.60 10.62
C GLY A 25 -6.62 4.56 9.51
N CYS A 26 -7.62 3.69 9.65
CA CYS A 26 -7.86 2.58 8.71
C CYS A 26 -8.94 2.87 7.66
N PHE A 27 -9.39 4.11 7.52
CA PHE A 27 -10.48 4.49 6.62
C PHE A 27 -10.12 5.61 5.65
N ASP A 28 -9.01 6.27 5.87
CA ASP A 28 -8.62 7.51 5.20
C ASP A 28 -8.33 7.31 3.70
N LEU A 29 -7.73 6.22 3.29
CA LEU A 29 -7.55 5.93 1.87
C LEU A 29 -8.90 5.83 1.14
N SER A 30 -9.88 5.16 1.75
CA SER A 30 -11.19 4.97 1.15
C SER A 30 -11.92 6.29 0.91
N TYR A 31 -12.03 7.19 1.91
CA TYR A 31 -12.74 8.44 1.72
C TYR A 31 -11.94 9.50 0.95
N LEU A 32 -10.61 9.48 0.99
CA LEU A 32 -9.78 10.41 0.22
C LEU A 32 -9.80 10.11 -1.27
N THR A 33 -9.74 8.83 -1.63
CA THR A 33 -9.69 8.42 -3.04
C THR A 33 -10.99 8.69 -3.79
N MET A 34 -12.14 8.76 -3.09
CA MET A 34 -13.41 9.11 -3.72
C MET A 34 -13.50 10.60 -4.12
N MET A 35 -12.65 11.48 -3.58
CA MET A 35 -12.68 12.92 -3.90
C MET A 35 -12.06 13.18 -5.28
N PRO A 36 -12.78 13.82 -6.24
CA PRO A 36 -12.19 14.23 -7.52
C PRO A 36 -10.98 15.14 -7.33
N ASN A 37 -9.97 15.01 -8.19
CA ASN A 37 -8.73 15.78 -8.22
C ASN A 37 -7.83 15.65 -6.97
N MET A 38 -8.20 14.82 -5.99
CA MET A 38 -7.35 14.54 -4.84
C MET A 38 -6.22 13.60 -5.25
N THR A 39 -4.98 13.99 -4.97
CA THR A 39 -3.82 13.09 -5.02
C THR A 39 -3.60 12.50 -3.63
N VAL A 40 -3.41 11.19 -3.53
CA VAL A 40 -3.19 10.50 -2.24
C VAL A 40 -1.87 9.74 -2.29
N MET A 41 -0.96 10.09 -1.39
CA MET A 41 0.37 9.52 -1.28
C MET A 41 0.59 8.86 0.08
N ALA A 42 1.37 7.78 0.10
CA ALA A 42 1.72 7.04 1.31
C ALA A 42 3.22 6.65 1.26
N PRO A 43 4.11 7.35 1.96
CA PRO A 43 5.54 7.10 1.93
C PRO A 43 5.90 5.79 2.64
N LYS A 44 6.89 5.06 2.12
CA LYS A 44 7.42 3.82 2.71
C LYS A 44 8.27 4.06 3.97
N ASN A 45 9.00 5.17 4.01
CA ASN A 45 9.96 5.48 5.07
C ASN A 45 10.09 7.01 5.29
N GLN A 46 10.97 7.42 6.22
CA GLN A 46 11.16 8.82 6.56
C GLN A 46 11.73 9.68 5.41
N TRP A 47 12.62 9.13 4.60
CA TRP A 47 13.24 9.85 3.48
C TRP A 47 12.20 10.10 2.38
N GLU A 48 11.40 9.11 2.08
CA GLU A 48 10.33 9.26 1.09
C GLU A 48 9.26 10.24 1.55
N LEU A 49 8.94 10.29 2.86
CA LEU A 49 8.03 11.30 3.42
C LEU A 49 8.55 12.72 3.14
N GLN A 50 9.84 12.96 3.36
CA GLN A 50 10.45 14.25 3.06
C GLN A 50 10.36 14.59 1.57
N LYS A 51 10.68 13.63 0.69
CA LYS A 51 10.61 13.81 -0.77
C LYS A 51 9.17 14.03 -1.26
N MET A 52 8.19 13.35 -0.67
CA MET A 52 6.78 13.56 -0.99
C MET A 52 6.29 14.94 -0.55
N LEU A 53 6.76 15.46 0.58
CA LEU A 53 6.46 16.83 1.00
C LEU A 53 7.05 17.87 0.03
N GLU A 54 8.31 17.70 -0.35
CA GLU A 54 8.96 18.54 -1.36
C GLU A 54 8.18 18.51 -2.70
N PHE A 55 7.79 17.31 -3.13
CA PHE A 55 6.98 17.11 -4.34
C PHE A 55 5.60 17.78 -4.22
N ALA A 56 4.91 17.61 -3.10
CA ALA A 56 3.57 18.15 -2.87
C ALA A 56 3.51 19.68 -2.96
N VAL A 57 4.57 20.38 -2.52
CA VAL A 57 4.67 21.84 -2.62
C VAL A 57 4.61 22.33 -4.07
N HIS A 58 4.97 21.48 -5.03
CA HIS A 58 5.00 21.83 -6.46
C HIS A 58 3.87 21.19 -7.28
N LEU A 59 2.99 20.40 -6.65
CA LEU A 59 1.97 19.61 -7.37
C LEU A 59 0.85 20.46 -8.00
N GLY A 60 0.51 21.61 -7.43
CA GLY A 60 -0.49 22.54 -8.02
C GLY A 60 -1.95 22.19 -7.80
N GLY A 61 -2.29 21.12 -7.05
CA GLY A 61 -3.65 20.70 -6.72
C GLY A 61 -3.76 20.14 -5.30
N PRO A 62 -4.96 19.75 -4.84
CA PRO A 62 -5.14 19.17 -3.52
C PRO A 62 -4.47 17.80 -3.42
N CYS A 63 -3.71 17.59 -2.35
CA CYS A 63 -3.10 16.30 -2.09
C CYS A 63 -3.10 15.95 -0.60
N ALA A 64 -3.08 14.65 -0.32
CA ALA A 64 -2.92 14.09 1.01
C ALA A 64 -1.66 13.23 1.07
N ILE A 65 -0.87 13.42 2.11
CA ILE A 65 0.26 12.54 2.45
C ILE A 65 -0.09 11.86 3.76
N ARG A 66 -0.19 10.55 3.71
CA ARG A 66 -0.64 9.70 4.81
C ARG A 66 0.55 8.97 5.42
N TYR A 67 0.81 9.17 6.71
CA TYR A 67 1.95 8.57 7.42
C TYR A 67 1.57 8.08 8.82
N PRO A 68 2.23 7.00 9.34
CA PRO A 68 1.87 6.42 10.62
C PRO A 68 2.28 7.28 11.81
N LYS A 69 1.69 6.98 12.98
CA LYS A 69 2.16 7.47 14.28
C LYS A 69 3.38 6.66 14.74
N GLY A 70 4.35 7.33 15.36
CA GLY A 70 5.51 6.69 15.98
C GLY A 70 6.79 6.87 15.18
N SER A 71 7.74 5.96 15.37
CA SER A 71 9.02 6.00 14.64
C SER A 71 8.81 5.58 13.20
N ALA A 72 9.37 6.34 12.29
CA ALA A 72 9.34 5.99 10.87
C ALA A 72 10.24 4.78 10.60
N TYR A 73 9.81 3.95 9.65
CA TYR A 73 10.63 2.87 9.12
C TYR A 73 11.93 3.43 8.53
N GLN A 74 13.06 2.75 8.79
CA GLN A 74 14.40 3.18 8.38
C GLN A 74 15.05 2.23 7.36
N GLY A 75 14.33 1.22 6.91
CA GLY A 75 14.81 0.33 5.85
C GLY A 75 14.58 0.90 4.45
N LEU A 76 15.14 0.22 3.45
CA LEU A 76 15.04 0.56 2.03
C LEU A 76 15.52 1.98 1.70
N GLU A 77 16.52 2.47 2.45
CA GLU A 77 17.14 3.78 2.25
C GLU A 77 17.84 3.87 0.88
N GLU A 78 18.41 2.77 0.42
CA GLU A 78 19.10 2.66 -0.86
C GLU A 78 18.17 2.80 -2.08
N PHE A 79 16.85 2.67 -1.88
CA PHE A 79 15.85 2.85 -2.92
C PHE A 79 15.28 4.27 -2.87
N GLU A 80 15.91 5.17 -3.59
CA GLU A 80 15.60 6.61 -3.62
C GLU A 80 15.27 7.10 -5.05
N SER A 81 14.50 6.36 -5.81
CA SER A 81 14.08 6.84 -7.12
C SER A 81 13.26 8.14 -7.00
N PRO A 82 13.39 9.09 -7.93
CA PRO A 82 12.67 10.37 -7.86
C PRO A 82 11.16 10.18 -7.76
N ILE A 83 10.50 11.03 -6.96
CA ILE A 83 9.02 11.04 -6.91
C ILE A 83 8.49 11.62 -8.21
N GLN A 84 7.73 10.81 -8.95
CA GLN A 84 7.04 11.20 -10.16
C GLN A 84 5.54 11.01 -9.97
N TYR A 85 4.75 11.93 -10.49
CA TYR A 85 3.30 11.91 -10.32
C TYR A 85 2.67 10.58 -10.79
N GLY A 86 1.96 9.93 -9.89
CA GLY A 86 1.28 8.68 -10.16
C GLY A 86 2.21 7.49 -10.48
N ARG A 87 3.48 7.54 -10.05
CA ARG A 87 4.43 6.45 -10.27
C ARG A 87 4.79 5.75 -8.98
N SER A 88 4.71 4.44 -9.02
CA SER A 88 5.20 3.53 -7.99
C SER A 88 6.72 3.36 -8.10
N GLU A 89 7.31 2.71 -7.11
CA GLU A 89 8.73 2.33 -7.12
C GLU A 89 8.87 0.82 -7.07
N VAL A 90 9.53 0.25 -8.05
CA VAL A 90 9.92 -1.17 -8.03
C VAL A 90 11.17 -1.30 -7.17
N ILE A 91 11.07 -2.00 -6.04
CA ILE A 91 12.19 -2.26 -5.14
C ILE A 91 13.08 -3.36 -5.71
N PHE A 92 12.47 -4.44 -6.19
CA PHE A 92 13.16 -5.45 -6.99
C PHE A 92 12.17 -6.18 -7.90
N GLU A 93 12.67 -6.62 -9.02
CA GLU A 93 11.92 -7.37 -10.02
C GLU A 93 11.97 -8.88 -9.74
N GLY A 94 10.93 -9.58 -10.12
CA GLY A 94 10.77 -11.01 -10.03
C GLY A 94 9.80 -11.53 -11.10
N GLU A 95 9.23 -12.69 -10.85
CA GLU A 95 8.38 -13.43 -11.79
C GLU A 95 7.14 -13.97 -11.06
N GLU A 96 6.05 -14.16 -11.78
CA GLU A 96 4.79 -14.83 -11.37
C GLU A 96 3.96 -14.13 -10.29
N LEU A 97 4.59 -13.61 -9.24
CA LEU A 97 3.96 -12.98 -8.10
C LEU A 97 4.50 -11.56 -7.91
N ALA A 98 3.63 -10.57 -7.82
CA ALA A 98 3.99 -9.22 -7.42
C ALA A 98 3.35 -8.86 -6.06
N VAL A 99 4.13 -8.30 -5.14
CA VAL A 99 3.65 -7.76 -3.85
C VAL A 99 3.74 -6.25 -3.92
N ILE A 100 2.60 -5.57 -3.79
CA ILE A 100 2.49 -4.11 -3.80
C ILE A 100 2.10 -3.63 -2.40
N SER A 101 2.99 -2.92 -1.74
CA SER A 101 2.77 -2.37 -0.40
C SER A 101 2.32 -0.92 -0.43
N VAL A 102 1.53 -0.51 0.56
CA VAL A 102 1.10 0.86 0.77
C VAL A 102 1.65 1.39 2.10
N GLY A 103 2.50 2.40 2.04
CA GLY A 103 3.01 3.15 3.19
C GLY A 103 3.67 2.27 4.25
N SER A 104 3.16 2.27 5.48
CA SER A 104 3.69 1.51 6.64
C SER A 104 3.75 0.00 6.43
N MET A 105 2.96 -0.55 5.51
CA MET A 105 3.02 -1.99 5.21
C MET A 105 4.25 -2.39 4.41
N THR A 106 5.05 -1.43 3.91
CA THR A 106 6.29 -1.73 3.18
C THR A 106 7.29 -2.49 4.05
N GLU A 107 7.43 -2.16 5.33
CA GLU A 107 8.27 -2.90 6.29
C GLU A 107 7.83 -4.37 6.41
N VAL A 108 6.53 -4.62 6.52
CA VAL A 108 5.99 -5.99 6.61
C VAL A 108 6.17 -6.74 5.30
N CYS A 109 5.88 -6.08 4.16
CA CYS A 109 6.01 -6.69 2.84
C CYS A 109 7.46 -6.98 2.45
N GLU A 110 8.43 -6.19 2.93
CA GLU A 110 9.84 -6.54 2.77
C GLU A 110 10.16 -7.88 3.43
N ALA A 111 9.70 -8.09 4.67
CA ALA A 111 9.88 -9.36 5.37
C ALA A 111 9.12 -10.52 4.67
N VAL A 112 7.91 -10.29 4.16
CA VAL A 112 7.16 -11.27 3.35
C VAL A 112 7.96 -11.67 2.11
N CYS A 113 8.46 -10.70 1.37
CA CYS A 113 9.23 -10.96 0.16
C CYS A 113 10.56 -11.68 0.44
N LYS A 114 11.19 -11.37 1.58
CA LYS A 114 12.39 -12.11 2.03
C LYS A 114 12.07 -13.57 2.31
N GLU A 115 11.01 -13.84 3.05
CA GLU A 115 10.56 -15.21 3.35
C GLU A 115 10.17 -15.96 2.07
N LEU A 116 9.46 -15.33 1.12
CA LEU A 116 9.17 -15.92 -0.17
C LEU A 116 10.44 -16.31 -0.94
N LYS A 117 11.47 -15.46 -0.91
CA LYS A 117 12.76 -15.77 -1.53
C LYS A 117 13.47 -16.95 -0.85
N GLU A 118 13.42 -17.03 0.47
CA GLU A 118 13.96 -18.17 1.23
C GLU A 118 13.25 -19.48 0.90
N ARG A 119 11.96 -19.41 0.53
CA ARG A 119 11.17 -20.54 0.00
C ARG A 119 11.39 -20.80 -1.51
N GLY A 120 12.36 -20.13 -2.13
CA GLY A 120 12.73 -20.30 -3.55
C GLY A 120 11.83 -19.57 -4.54
N ARG A 121 10.94 -18.68 -4.08
CA ARG A 121 10.11 -17.83 -4.94
C ARG A 121 10.89 -16.60 -5.41
N LYS A 122 10.42 -15.98 -6.48
CA LYS A 122 10.99 -14.74 -7.04
C LYS A 122 9.92 -13.66 -7.14
N PRO A 123 9.45 -13.10 -6.02
CA PRO A 123 8.43 -12.06 -6.09
C PRO A 123 9.00 -10.76 -6.66
N THR A 124 8.19 -10.01 -7.42
CA THR A 124 8.40 -8.58 -7.63
C THR A 124 7.92 -7.84 -6.38
N PHE A 125 8.71 -6.88 -5.87
CA PHE A 125 8.30 -6.05 -4.75
C PHE A 125 8.18 -4.59 -5.16
N VAL A 126 7.02 -4.00 -4.87
CA VAL A 126 6.64 -2.65 -5.27
C VAL A 126 6.18 -1.84 -4.06
N ASN A 127 6.69 -0.63 -3.95
CA ASN A 127 6.14 0.43 -3.11
C ASN A 127 5.17 1.26 -3.95
N ALA A 128 3.90 1.26 -3.60
CA ALA A 128 2.85 1.93 -4.37
C ALA A 128 3.04 3.45 -4.46
N ARG A 129 3.61 4.11 -3.44
CA ARG A 129 3.77 5.56 -3.34
C ARG A 129 2.46 6.35 -3.47
N PHE A 130 1.78 6.19 -4.61
CA PHE A 130 0.51 6.84 -4.92
C PHE A 130 -0.63 5.83 -4.82
N VAL A 131 -1.58 6.13 -3.94
CA VAL A 131 -2.85 5.41 -3.87
C VAL A 131 -3.80 5.96 -4.92
N LYS A 132 -3.69 7.27 -5.18
CA LYS A 132 -4.39 7.97 -6.26
C LYS A 132 -3.49 9.07 -6.84
N PRO A 133 -3.28 9.10 -8.18
CA PRO A 133 -3.76 8.11 -9.15
C PRO A 133 -3.03 6.77 -9.02
N LEU A 134 -3.63 5.69 -9.52
CA LEU A 134 -2.95 4.40 -9.68
C LEU A 134 -1.86 4.50 -10.75
N ASP A 135 -0.77 3.78 -10.57
CA ASP A 135 0.24 3.58 -11.60
C ASP A 135 -0.20 2.47 -12.57
N THR A 136 -1.12 2.81 -13.47
CA THR A 136 -1.67 1.86 -14.44
C THR A 136 -0.59 1.33 -15.39
N ALA A 137 0.42 2.15 -15.72
CA ALA A 137 1.51 1.70 -16.57
C ALA A 137 2.37 0.59 -15.92
N LEU A 138 2.57 0.67 -14.59
CA LEU A 138 3.22 -0.44 -13.87
C LEU A 138 2.31 -1.67 -13.82
N LEU A 139 1.01 -1.49 -13.56
CA LEU A 139 0.06 -2.61 -13.53
C LEU A 139 0.00 -3.33 -14.88
N ASP A 140 -0.02 -2.60 -16.00
CA ASP A 140 0.06 -3.16 -17.34
C ASP A 140 1.37 -3.93 -17.58
N ALA A 141 2.50 -3.41 -17.10
CA ALA A 141 3.79 -4.09 -17.21
C ALA A 141 3.83 -5.38 -16.34
N LEU A 142 3.27 -5.35 -15.14
CA LEU A 142 3.18 -6.53 -14.28
C LEU A 142 2.30 -7.62 -14.91
N ALA A 143 1.23 -7.25 -15.60
CA ALA A 143 0.35 -8.20 -16.28
C ALA A 143 1.09 -9.06 -17.32
N GLY A 144 2.17 -8.56 -17.91
CA GLY A 144 2.98 -9.30 -18.89
C GLY A 144 3.74 -10.51 -18.30
N ASN A 145 4.09 -10.48 -17.03
CA ASN A 145 4.99 -11.47 -16.41
C ASN A 145 4.47 -12.06 -15.08
N HIS A 146 3.31 -11.59 -14.58
CA HIS A 146 2.78 -12.02 -13.30
C HIS A 146 1.37 -12.59 -13.44
N LYS A 147 1.08 -13.63 -12.68
CA LYS A 147 -0.24 -14.27 -12.60
C LYS A 147 -1.05 -13.82 -11.39
N LEU A 148 -0.34 -13.32 -10.38
CA LEU A 148 -0.92 -12.87 -9.13
C LEU A 148 -0.29 -11.55 -8.70
N ILE A 149 -1.14 -10.58 -8.37
CA ILE A 149 -0.76 -9.33 -7.70
C ILE A 149 -1.37 -9.35 -6.30
N VAL A 150 -0.52 -9.25 -5.28
CA VAL A 150 -0.92 -9.13 -3.88
C VAL A 150 -0.77 -7.68 -3.47
N THR A 151 -1.83 -7.04 -3.03
CA THR A 151 -1.77 -5.68 -2.48
C THR A 151 -1.93 -5.72 -0.97
N VAL A 152 -1.11 -4.94 -0.25
CA VAL A 152 -1.13 -4.94 1.22
C VAL A 152 -1.25 -3.52 1.75
N GLU A 153 -2.31 -3.26 2.52
CA GLU A 153 -2.63 -1.94 3.07
C GLU A 153 -3.21 -2.00 4.49
N GLU A 154 -2.84 -1.05 5.35
CA GLU A 154 -3.51 -0.81 6.65
C GLU A 154 -4.71 0.14 6.47
N ASN A 155 -5.65 -0.25 5.63
CA ASN A 155 -6.92 0.44 5.40
C ASN A 155 -8.02 -0.61 5.25
N VAL A 156 -9.27 -0.24 5.48
CA VAL A 156 -10.39 -1.14 5.19
C VAL A 156 -10.40 -1.47 3.70
N ARG A 157 -10.75 -2.72 3.40
CA ARG A 157 -10.80 -3.22 2.02
C ARG A 157 -11.71 -2.37 1.13
N ASN A 158 -12.88 -2.02 1.65
CA ASN A 158 -13.90 -1.26 0.91
C ASN A 158 -13.39 0.13 0.49
N GLY A 159 -13.26 0.36 -0.80
CA GLY A 159 -12.73 1.59 -1.39
C GLY A 159 -11.24 1.79 -1.15
N GLY A 160 -10.50 0.76 -0.69
CA GLY A 160 -9.07 0.78 -0.49
C GLY A 160 -8.27 0.65 -1.80
N PHE A 161 -6.95 0.70 -1.66
CA PHE A 161 -6.02 0.57 -2.78
C PHE A 161 -6.18 -0.76 -3.52
N GLY A 162 -6.29 -1.87 -2.78
CA GLY A 162 -6.40 -3.20 -3.36
C GLY A 162 -7.68 -3.40 -4.18
N GLU A 163 -8.82 -2.81 -3.76
CA GLU A 163 -10.05 -2.85 -4.56
C GLU A 163 -9.90 -2.04 -5.86
N HIS A 164 -9.23 -0.89 -5.82
CA HIS A 164 -8.99 -0.10 -7.04
C HIS A 164 -8.07 -0.82 -8.00
N VAL A 165 -7.01 -1.47 -7.51
CA VAL A 165 -6.13 -2.33 -8.32
C VAL A 165 -6.91 -3.50 -8.92
N ALA A 166 -7.71 -4.20 -8.11
CA ALA A 166 -8.52 -5.33 -8.57
C ALA A 166 -9.52 -4.91 -9.65
N ALA A 167 -10.20 -3.78 -9.47
CA ALA A 167 -11.13 -3.26 -10.47
C ALA A 167 -10.43 -2.89 -11.78
N TYR A 168 -9.23 -2.29 -11.71
CA TYR A 168 -8.45 -1.99 -12.91
C TYR A 168 -7.99 -3.26 -13.63
N MET A 169 -7.43 -4.22 -12.89
CA MET A 169 -6.94 -5.47 -13.46
C MET A 169 -8.07 -6.30 -14.07
N GLU A 170 -9.22 -6.40 -13.41
CA GLU A 170 -10.40 -7.09 -13.96
C GLU A 170 -10.87 -6.47 -15.29
N ALA A 171 -10.80 -5.14 -15.41
CA ALA A 171 -11.21 -4.44 -16.61
C ALA A 171 -10.20 -4.55 -17.78
N CYS A 172 -8.90 -4.58 -17.47
CA CYS A 172 -7.84 -4.48 -18.48
C CYS A 172 -7.05 -5.79 -18.67
N HIS A 173 -6.89 -6.59 -17.61
CA HIS A 173 -6.05 -7.79 -17.56
C HIS A 173 -6.74 -8.91 -16.73
N PRO A 174 -7.91 -9.39 -17.14
CA PRO A 174 -8.71 -10.37 -16.35
C PRO A 174 -7.99 -11.73 -16.16
N GLU A 175 -6.93 -11.98 -16.91
CA GLU A 175 -6.07 -13.17 -16.76
C GLU A 175 -5.13 -13.07 -15.55
N VAL A 176 -4.91 -11.87 -14.99
CA VAL A 176 -4.06 -11.64 -13.81
C VAL A 176 -4.94 -11.44 -12.59
N ARG A 177 -4.73 -12.27 -11.60
CA ARG A 177 -5.53 -12.21 -10.37
C ARG A 177 -4.98 -11.20 -9.39
N VAL A 178 -5.86 -10.64 -8.58
CA VAL A 178 -5.51 -9.72 -7.51
C VAL A 178 -5.98 -10.27 -6.17
N LEU A 179 -5.08 -10.34 -5.20
CA LEU A 179 -5.37 -10.67 -3.81
C LEU A 179 -5.21 -9.41 -2.94
N PRO A 180 -6.29 -8.70 -2.62
CA PRO A 180 -6.23 -7.57 -1.69
C PRO A 180 -6.15 -8.05 -0.24
N ILE A 181 -5.05 -7.75 0.43
CA ILE A 181 -4.85 -7.97 1.87
C ILE A 181 -4.99 -6.63 2.58
N ALA A 182 -6.07 -6.47 3.33
CA ALA A 182 -6.51 -5.22 3.92
C ALA A 182 -7.32 -5.48 5.20
N VAL A 183 -7.59 -4.45 5.96
CA VAL A 183 -8.49 -4.56 7.12
C VAL A 183 -9.90 -4.91 6.65
N TRP A 184 -10.52 -5.93 7.24
CA TRP A 184 -11.92 -6.22 6.99
C TRP A 184 -12.80 -5.03 7.43
N ASN A 185 -13.99 -4.89 6.86
CA ASN A 185 -14.92 -3.81 7.17
C ASN A 185 -15.41 -3.88 8.63
N ARG A 186 -14.52 -3.53 9.56
CA ARG A 186 -14.75 -3.50 11.01
C ARG A 186 -13.87 -2.47 11.70
N PHE A 187 -14.26 -2.03 12.87
CA PHE A 187 -13.39 -1.25 13.75
C PHE A 187 -12.35 -2.16 14.40
N VAL A 188 -11.13 -1.64 14.54
CA VAL A 188 -10.03 -2.33 15.20
C VAL A 188 -9.87 -1.78 16.61
N GLU A 189 -9.91 -2.65 17.60
CA GLU A 189 -9.77 -2.30 19.02
C GLU A 189 -8.39 -1.70 19.36
N HIS A 190 -8.20 -1.25 20.58
CA HIS A 190 -6.89 -0.84 21.07
C HIS A 190 -5.99 -2.06 21.36
N GLY A 191 -4.68 -1.87 21.24
CA GLY A 191 -3.70 -2.92 21.54
C GLY A 191 -2.31 -2.56 21.05
N GLU A 192 -1.39 -3.46 21.22
CA GLU A 192 -0.05 -3.35 20.65
C GLU A 192 -0.14 -3.63 19.14
N ILE A 193 0.51 -2.78 18.30
CA ILE A 193 0.36 -2.80 16.83
C ILE A 193 0.67 -4.18 16.23
N ARG A 194 1.73 -4.84 16.70
CA ARG A 194 2.11 -6.17 16.21
C ARG A 194 1.02 -7.21 16.49
N SER A 195 0.45 -7.17 17.70
CA SER A 195 -0.65 -8.06 18.08
C SER A 195 -1.92 -7.76 17.31
N LEU A 196 -2.21 -6.49 17.04
CA LEU A 196 -3.36 -6.09 16.23
C LEU A 196 -3.19 -6.55 14.77
N ARG A 197 -2.00 -6.38 14.17
CA ARG A 197 -1.72 -6.88 12.82
C ARG A 197 -1.98 -8.38 12.71
N ALA A 198 -1.47 -9.19 13.64
CA ALA A 198 -1.74 -10.61 13.67
C ALA A 198 -3.25 -10.93 13.79
N LYS A 199 -3.97 -10.16 14.61
CA LYS A 199 -5.42 -10.35 14.82
C LYS A 199 -6.28 -10.03 13.60
N ILE A 200 -5.80 -9.16 12.73
CA ILE A 200 -6.52 -8.72 11.52
C ILE A 200 -5.97 -9.29 10.22
N GLY A 201 -5.01 -10.22 10.29
CA GLY A 201 -4.46 -10.87 9.12
C GLY A 201 -3.41 -10.05 8.35
N LEU A 202 -2.72 -9.13 9.01
CA LEU A 202 -1.70 -8.26 8.42
C LEU A 202 -0.28 -8.51 8.97
N SER A 203 -0.05 -9.62 9.66
CA SER A 203 1.30 -10.05 10.03
C SER A 203 1.98 -10.80 8.88
N VAL A 204 3.31 -10.94 8.96
CA VAL A 204 4.08 -11.69 7.95
C VAL A 204 3.55 -13.11 7.74
N PRO A 205 3.35 -13.93 8.80
CA PRO A 205 2.77 -15.27 8.63
C PRO A 205 1.39 -15.25 7.95
N ASP A 206 0.48 -14.37 8.43
CA ASP A 206 -0.88 -14.31 7.88
C ASP A 206 -0.90 -13.96 6.39
N ILE A 207 -0.01 -13.05 5.96
CA ILE A 207 0.10 -12.68 4.54
C ILE A 207 0.63 -13.84 3.71
N LEU A 208 1.63 -14.56 4.21
CA LEU A 208 2.17 -15.75 3.53
C LEU A 208 1.11 -16.85 3.41
N ASP A 209 0.42 -17.14 4.50
CA ASP A 209 -0.65 -18.13 4.52
C ASP A 209 -1.78 -17.75 3.54
N ALA A 210 -2.17 -16.47 3.50
CA ALA A 210 -3.18 -15.99 2.57
C ALA A 210 -2.75 -16.12 1.09
N ILE A 211 -1.48 -15.94 0.79
CA ILE A 211 -0.92 -16.15 -0.56
C ILE A 211 -0.99 -17.64 -0.92
N GLU A 212 -0.52 -18.53 -0.03
CA GLU A 212 -0.53 -19.98 -0.24
C GLU A 212 -1.95 -20.51 -0.41
N GLU A 213 -2.87 -20.17 0.51
CA GLU A 213 -4.28 -20.56 0.42
C GLU A 213 -4.95 -20.09 -0.88
N TYR A 214 -4.64 -18.87 -1.32
CA TYR A 214 -5.19 -18.33 -2.56
C TYR A 214 -4.68 -19.08 -3.80
N GLU A 215 -3.43 -19.49 -3.81
CA GLU A 215 -2.84 -20.27 -4.90
C GLU A 215 -3.35 -21.72 -4.93
N GLU A 216 -3.58 -22.34 -3.77
CA GLU A 216 -4.11 -23.72 -3.66
C GLU A 216 -5.57 -23.84 -4.13
N GLN A 217 -6.36 -22.77 -4.06
CA GLN A 217 -7.76 -22.74 -4.48
C GLN A 217 -7.94 -22.64 -6.00
N GLN A 218 -6.87 -22.68 -6.77
CA GLN A 218 -6.84 -22.46 -8.21
C GLN A 218 -6.40 -23.70 -8.99
#